data_079b21999fb34862687ad865d47f6881
#
_entry.id   079b21999fb34862687ad865d47f6881
#
_cell.length_a   1.000
_cell.length_b   1.000
_cell.length_c   1.000
_cell.angle_alpha   90.00
_cell.angle_beta   90.00
_cell.angle_gamma   90.00
#
_symmetry.space_group_name_H-M   'P 1'
#
loop_
_entity.id
_entity.type
_entity.pdbx_description
1 polymer ?
#
loop_
_entity_poly.entity_id
_entity_poly.type
_entity_poly.pdbx_seq_one_letter_code
_entity_poly.pdbx_strand_id
1 'polypeptide(L)'
;RQMCIRDRRRRWLNGSFAASLYALVHFYRFYGSGHSIFRLLFFHLQACYNVFQLVYTWFSLGNLWLTFAIIIQYLPSVLLHGFSDAWLIAFHYVNLVLMWVYAFFLALQFVLALGNRPKSESVAYKLSFGVFGTLGMYTLAISLWMTIRSLSHLAEDKKSTVDIVLSNTTAVLIASLAAMYGLYLLASLLYMDPWHMFTSAPQYFFMAPSFVNVINVYAFCNLH
;
A
#
# COMPACT_ATOMS: atom_id res chain seq x y z
N ARG A 1 23.56 -2.54 -24.20
CA ARG A 1 23.51 -2.49 -22.71
C ARG A 1 22.10 -2.10 -22.30
N GLN A 2 21.25 -3.07 -22.03
CA GLN A 2 19.92 -2.81 -21.50
C GLN A 2 20.09 -2.29 -20.07
N MET A 3 19.79 -1.01 -19.85
CA MET A 3 19.66 -0.46 -18.51
C MET A 3 18.56 -1.25 -17.78
N CYS A 4 18.86 -1.75 -16.59
CA CYS A 4 17.92 -2.53 -15.82
C CYS A 4 16.59 -1.77 -15.68
N ILE A 5 15.46 -2.42 -15.93
CA ILE A 5 14.10 -1.85 -15.84
C ILE A 5 13.90 -1.10 -14.52
N ARG A 6 14.51 -1.60 -13.43
CA ARG A 6 14.51 -0.99 -12.10
C ARG A 6 15.15 0.40 -12.10
N ASP A 7 16.31 0.59 -12.77
CA ASP A 7 17.02 1.87 -12.80
C ASP A 7 16.30 2.90 -13.66
N ARG A 8 15.53 2.44 -14.64
CA ARG A 8 14.69 3.29 -15.48
C ARG A 8 13.46 3.78 -14.70
N ARG A 9 12.73 2.87 -14.05
CA ARG A 9 11.54 3.22 -13.24
C ARG A 9 11.87 4.18 -12.11
N ARG A 10 13.02 3.99 -11.45
CA ARG A 10 13.48 4.87 -10.38
C ARG A 10 13.71 6.31 -10.84
N ARG A 11 14.33 6.52 -12.01
CA ARG A 11 14.50 7.85 -12.58
C ARG A 11 13.18 8.50 -12.99
N TRP A 12 12.26 7.71 -13.48
CA TRP A 12 10.92 8.21 -13.83
C TRP A 12 10.14 8.62 -12.58
N LEU A 13 10.23 7.86 -11.51
CA LEU A 13 9.54 8.19 -10.26
C LEU A 13 10.06 9.49 -9.65
N ASN A 14 11.39 9.69 -9.59
CA ASN A 14 11.97 10.97 -9.15
C ASN A 14 11.52 12.12 -10.04
N GLY A 15 11.62 11.97 -11.35
CA GLY A 15 11.22 13.00 -12.30
C GLY A 15 9.72 13.33 -12.20
N SER A 16 8.86 12.33 -12.10
CA SER A 16 7.41 12.54 -11.97
C SER A 16 7.04 13.17 -10.63
N PHE A 17 7.69 12.77 -9.54
CA PHE A 17 7.46 13.35 -8.23
C PHE A 17 7.90 14.83 -8.18
N ALA A 18 9.10 15.15 -8.65
CA ALA A 18 9.59 16.52 -8.76
C ALA A 18 8.71 17.39 -9.65
N ALA A 19 8.26 16.85 -10.80
CA ALA A 19 7.35 17.54 -11.70
C ALA A 19 5.98 17.81 -11.07
N SER A 20 5.44 16.84 -10.33
CA SER A 20 4.16 17.02 -9.60
C SER A 20 4.28 18.09 -8.52
N LEU A 21 5.36 18.09 -7.75
CA LEU A 21 5.63 19.11 -6.74
C LEU A 21 5.80 20.49 -7.37
N TYR A 22 6.58 20.58 -8.45
CA TYR A 22 6.76 21.83 -9.19
C TYR A 22 5.44 22.37 -9.75
N ALA A 23 4.62 21.51 -10.33
CA ALA A 23 3.31 21.88 -10.87
C ALA A 23 2.37 22.42 -9.77
N LEU A 24 2.39 21.83 -8.57
CA LEU A 24 1.60 22.31 -7.43
C LEU A 24 2.09 23.67 -6.93
N VAL A 25 3.39 23.85 -6.74
CA VAL A 25 3.97 25.10 -6.25
C VAL A 25 3.74 26.26 -7.24
N HIS A 26 3.79 25.97 -8.55
CA HIS A 26 3.62 26.97 -9.60
C HIS A 26 2.21 26.98 -10.22
N PHE A 27 1.22 26.43 -9.54
CA PHE A 27 -0.15 26.33 -10.04
C PHE A 27 -0.75 27.70 -10.42
N TYR A 28 -0.39 28.77 -9.71
CA TYR A 28 -0.85 30.12 -9.98
C TYR A 28 -0.57 30.61 -11.42
N ARG A 29 0.43 30.05 -12.11
CA ARG A 29 0.77 30.41 -13.50
C ARG A 29 -0.32 30.03 -14.50
N PHE A 30 -1.18 29.08 -14.17
CA PHE A 30 -2.30 28.70 -15.03
C PHE A 30 -3.32 29.83 -15.22
N TYR A 31 -3.47 30.74 -14.24
CA TYR A 31 -4.39 31.85 -14.34
C TYR A 31 -3.95 32.90 -15.36
N GLY A 32 -2.66 33.05 -15.61
CA GLY A 32 -2.10 33.98 -16.60
C GLY A 32 -1.96 33.42 -18.02
N SER A 33 -2.33 32.15 -18.27
CA SER A 33 -2.04 31.45 -19.52
C SER A 33 -3.13 31.50 -20.60
N GLY A 34 -4.20 32.29 -20.39
CA GLY A 34 -5.27 32.47 -21.38
C GLY A 34 -6.13 31.22 -21.68
N HIS A 35 -6.13 30.26 -20.78
CA HIS A 35 -6.95 29.05 -20.89
C HIS A 35 -8.44 29.33 -20.69
N SER A 36 -9.32 28.57 -21.38
CA SER A 36 -10.76 28.66 -21.14
C SER A 36 -11.13 28.22 -19.72
N ILE A 37 -12.22 28.74 -19.19
CA ILE A 37 -12.70 28.45 -17.81
C ILE A 37 -12.88 26.95 -17.59
N PHE A 38 -13.42 26.20 -18.57
CA PHE A 38 -13.57 24.74 -18.47
C PHE A 38 -12.24 24.03 -18.33
N ARG A 39 -11.22 24.43 -19.09
CA ARG A 39 -9.87 23.85 -18.99
C ARG A 39 -9.24 24.16 -17.62
N LEU A 40 -9.45 25.36 -17.11
CA LEU A 40 -8.98 25.76 -15.80
C LEU A 40 -9.63 24.92 -14.68
N LEU A 41 -10.93 24.60 -14.78
CA LEU A 41 -11.63 23.72 -13.85
C LEU A 41 -10.98 22.31 -13.81
N PHE A 42 -10.67 21.74 -14.97
CA PHE A 42 -9.98 20.44 -15.04
C PHE A 42 -8.58 20.50 -14.42
N PHE A 43 -7.85 21.60 -14.59
CA PHE A 43 -6.55 21.78 -13.93
C PHE A 43 -6.68 21.85 -12.40
N HIS A 44 -7.72 22.47 -11.87
CA HIS A 44 -7.99 22.47 -10.43
C HIS A 44 -8.30 21.07 -9.92
N LEU A 45 -9.13 20.32 -10.62
CA LEU A 45 -9.43 18.93 -10.27
C LEU A 45 -8.16 18.08 -10.27
N GLN A 46 -7.32 18.24 -11.30
CA GLN A 46 -6.03 17.53 -11.40
C GLN A 46 -5.07 17.95 -10.28
N ALA A 47 -5.00 19.24 -9.92
CA ALA A 47 -4.17 19.72 -8.82
C ALA A 47 -4.63 19.15 -7.47
N CYS A 48 -5.93 19.12 -7.22
CA CYS A 48 -6.54 18.51 -6.05
C CYS A 48 -6.18 17.02 -5.96
N TYR A 49 -6.35 16.30 -7.06
CA TYR A 49 -5.94 14.89 -7.16
C TYR A 49 -4.44 14.69 -6.85
N ASN A 50 -3.57 15.54 -7.41
CA ASN A 50 -2.12 15.46 -7.17
C ASN A 50 -1.75 15.71 -5.71
N VAL A 51 -2.45 16.63 -5.02
CA VAL A 51 -2.26 16.86 -3.56
C VAL A 51 -2.63 15.60 -2.78
N PHE A 52 -3.80 15.02 -3.03
CA PHE A 52 -4.20 13.77 -2.39
C PHE A 52 -3.22 12.64 -2.68
N GLN A 53 -2.80 12.48 -3.93
CA GLN A 53 -1.82 11.47 -4.34
C GLN A 53 -0.50 11.64 -3.59
N LEU A 54 -0.01 12.87 -3.42
CA LEU A 54 1.20 13.18 -2.67
C LEU A 54 1.07 12.77 -1.20
N VAL A 55 -0.03 13.18 -0.55
CA VAL A 55 -0.32 12.85 0.85
C VAL A 55 -0.39 11.33 1.03
N TYR A 56 -1.16 10.62 0.19
CA TYR A 56 -1.26 9.17 0.25
C TYR A 56 0.09 8.47 0.05
N THR A 57 0.93 8.99 -0.84
CA THR A 57 2.27 8.41 -1.07
C THR A 57 3.15 8.51 0.17
N TRP A 58 3.06 9.61 0.93
CA TRP A 58 3.76 9.77 2.21
C TRP A 58 3.22 8.81 3.28
N PHE A 59 1.90 8.77 3.45
CA PHE A 59 1.27 7.89 4.43
C PHE A 59 1.42 6.40 4.10
N SER A 60 1.59 6.04 2.83
CA SER A 60 1.80 4.65 2.41
C SER A 60 3.06 4.02 3.01
N LEU A 61 4.07 4.83 3.38
CA LEU A 61 5.25 4.35 4.09
C LEU A 61 4.92 3.79 5.49
N GLY A 62 3.89 4.33 6.15
CA GLY A 62 3.44 3.84 7.45
C GLY A 62 2.42 2.69 7.39
N ASN A 63 1.98 2.31 6.20
CA ASN A 63 0.85 1.39 6.04
C ASN A 63 1.12 0.00 6.64
N LEU A 64 2.30 -0.57 6.44
CA LEU A 64 2.66 -1.86 7.04
C LEU A 64 2.76 -1.78 8.56
N TRP A 65 3.29 -0.69 9.11
CA TRP A 65 3.30 -0.45 10.56
C TRP A 65 1.89 -0.43 11.14
N LEU A 66 1.00 0.32 10.50
CA LEU A 66 -0.40 0.39 10.91
C LEU A 66 -1.08 -0.98 10.81
N THR A 67 -0.81 -1.75 9.75
CA THR A 67 -1.34 -3.10 9.57
C THR A 67 -0.88 -4.04 10.68
N PHE A 68 0.40 -4.00 11.06
CA PHE A 68 0.90 -4.77 12.21
C PHE A 68 0.24 -4.35 13.52
N ALA A 69 0.08 -3.04 13.76
CA ALA A 69 -0.59 -2.54 14.96
C ALA A 69 -2.04 -3.03 15.04
N ILE A 70 -2.76 -3.01 13.92
CA ILE A 70 -4.13 -3.55 13.84
C ILE A 70 -4.15 -5.06 14.09
N ILE A 71 -3.25 -5.83 13.49
CA ILE A 71 -3.15 -7.28 13.71
C ILE A 71 -2.90 -7.57 15.19
N ILE A 72 -1.94 -6.90 15.82
CA ILE A 72 -1.60 -7.09 17.23
C ILE A 72 -2.80 -6.80 18.13
N GLN A 73 -3.58 -5.77 17.81
CA GLN A 73 -4.73 -5.36 18.61
C GLN A 73 -5.94 -6.28 18.46
N TYR A 74 -6.25 -6.70 17.22
CA TYR A 74 -7.49 -7.43 16.92
C TYR A 74 -7.31 -8.94 16.81
N LEU A 75 -6.10 -9.45 16.57
CA LEU A 75 -5.82 -10.87 16.44
C LEU A 75 -6.31 -11.67 17.65
N PRO A 76 -6.07 -11.25 18.91
CA PRO A 76 -6.54 -11.97 20.08
C PRO A 76 -8.06 -12.14 20.12
N SER A 77 -8.83 -11.12 19.78
CA SER A 77 -10.30 -11.16 19.82
C SER A 77 -10.92 -12.04 18.74
N VAL A 78 -10.27 -12.18 17.58
CA VAL A 78 -10.77 -12.95 16.43
C VAL A 78 -10.37 -14.43 16.52
N LEU A 79 -9.18 -14.72 17.06
CA LEU A 79 -8.59 -16.07 17.10
C LEU A 79 -8.87 -16.85 18.38
N LEU A 80 -9.22 -16.16 19.46
CA LEU A 80 -9.22 -16.71 20.82
C LEU A 80 -10.23 -17.83 21.06
N HIS A 81 -11.27 -17.95 20.23
CA HIS A 81 -12.26 -19.01 20.37
C HIS A 81 -11.73 -20.33 19.81
N GLY A 82 -10.74 -20.94 20.50
CA GLY A 82 -10.23 -22.27 20.14
C GLY A 82 -8.72 -22.49 20.23
N PHE A 83 -7.94 -21.46 20.56
CA PHE A 83 -6.48 -21.61 20.74
C PHE A 83 -6.07 -21.48 22.22
N SER A 84 -4.99 -22.16 22.62
CA SER A 84 -4.44 -22.03 23.97
C SER A 84 -3.76 -20.68 24.14
N ASP A 85 -3.76 -20.17 25.39
CA ASP A 85 -3.15 -18.88 25.75
C ASP A 85 -1.67 -18.76 25.32
N ALA A 86 -0.94 -19.88 25.32
CA ALA A 86 0.45 -19.92 24.91
C ALA A 86 0.63 -19.52 23.42
N TRP A 87 -0.26 -19.96 22.54
CA TRP A 87 -0.22 -19.60 21.11
C TRP A 87 -0.50 -18.12 20.90
N LEU A 88 -1.41 -17.54 21.69
CA LEU A 88 -1.76 -16.13 21.60
C LEU A 88 -0.59 -15.23 21.99
N ILE A 89 0.08 -15.59 23.08
CA ILE A 89 1.27 -14.90 23.56
C ILE A 89 2.37 -14.99 22.50
N ALA A 90 2.60 -16.19 21.94
CA ALA A 90 3.59 -16.38 20.88
C ALA A 90 3.29 -15.53 19.63
N PHE A 91 2.05 -15.51 19.16
CA PHE A 91 1.64 -14.70 18.01
C PHE A 91 1.79 -13.20 18.28
N HIS A 92 1.44 -12.74 19.48
CA HIS A 92 1.64 -11.34 19.86
C HIS A 92 3.11 -10.93 19.74
N TYR A 93 4.02 -11.70 20.34
CA TYR A 93 5.45 -11.39 20.29
C TYR A 93 6.02 -11.52 18.88
N VAL A 94 5.62 -12.50 18.09
CA VAL A 94 6.04 -12.64 16.67
C VAL A 94 5.66 -11.39 15.88
N ASN A 95 4.41 -10.95 15.97
CA ASN A 95 3.97 -9.75 15.25
C ASN A 95 4.67 -8.48 15.75
N LEU A 96 4.93 -8.38 17.05
CA LEU A 96 5.71 -7.27 17.61
C LEU A 96 7.13 -7.23 17.05
N VAL A 97 7.81 -8.38 17.01
CA VAL A 97 9.16 -8.49 16.41
C VAL A 97 9.14 -8.13 14.94
N LEU A 98 8.18 -8.64 14.16
CA LEU A 98 8.06 -8.34 12.73
C LEU A 98 7.79 -6.84 12.49
N MET A 99 7.00 -6.20 13.34
CA MET A 99 6.76 -4.75 13.29
C MET A 99 8.05 -3.96 13.49
N TRP A 100 8.90 -4.35 14.46
CA TRP A 100 10.19 -3.70 14.69
C TRP A 100 11.21 -4.01 13.58
N VAL A 101 11.20 -5.22 13.01
CA VAL A 101 11.98 -5.55 11.82
C VAL A 101 11.60 -4.65 10.66
N TYR A 102 10.31 -4.43 10.44
CA TYR A 102 9.84 -3.47 9.44
C TYR A 102 10.40 -2.06 9.68
N ALA A 103 10.26 -1.54 10.91
CA ALA A 103 10.76 -0.20 11.25
C ALA A 103 12.26 -0.07 11.05
N PHE A 104 13.02 -1.09 11.45
CA PHE A 104 14.47 -1.13 11.23
C PHE A 104 14.84 -1.06 9.74
N PHE A 105 14.22 -1.90 8.91
CA PHE A 105 14.48 -1.90 7.46
C PHE A 105 14.02 -0.60 6.79
N LEU A 106 12.93 0.01 7.26
CA LEU A 106 12.49 1.31 6.77
C LEU A 106 13.51 2.41 7.10
N ALA A 107 13.98 2.48 8.34
CA ALA A 107 15.04 3.40 8.74
C ALA A 107 16.35 3.17 7.94
N LEU A 108 16.71 1.90 7.72
CA LEU A 108 17.84 1.53 6.89
C LEU A 108 17.69 2.06 5.45
N GLN A 109 16.48 2.02 4.87
CA GLN A 109 16.24 2.57 3.53
C GLN A 109 16.47 4.08 3.48
N PHE A 110 16.04 4.83 4.50
CA PHE A 110 16.32 6.27 4.57
C PHE A 110 17.82 6.55 4.62
N VAL A 111 18.57 5.83 5.44
CA VAL A 111 20.04 5.96 5.54
C VAL A 111 20.71 5.62 4.20
N LEU A 112 20.33 4.52 3.58
CA LEU A 112 20.87 4.10 2.28
C LEU A 112 20.51 5.09 1.16
N ALA A 113 19.31 5.68 1.20
CA ALA A 113 18.86 6.63 0.19
C ALA A 113 19.62 7.98 0.28
N LEU A 114 20.00 8.41 1.47
CA LEU A 114 20.73 9.66 1.68
C LEU A 114 22.23 9.54 1.33
N GLY A 115 22.84 8.37 1.55
CA GLY A 115 24.28 8.22 1.48
C GLY A 115 24.83 7.62 0.19
N ASN A 116 24.10 6.75 -0.49
CA ASN A 116 24.68 5.89 -1.52
C ASN A 116 23.90 5.79 -2.82
N ARG A 117 24.63 5.84 -3.93
CA ARG A 117 24.08 5.43 -5.22
C ARG A 117 23.79 3.91 -5.17
N PRO A 118 22.58 3.46 -5.58
CA PRO A 118 22.15 2.05 -5.47
C PRO A 118 23.01 1.03 -6.26
N LYS A 119 23.97 1.48 -7.01
CA LYS A 119 24.96 0.59 -7.68
C LYS A 119 26.00 0.05 -6.69
N SER A 120 26.32 0.82 -5.65
CA SER A 120 27.33 0.47 -4.64
C SER A 120 26.81 -0.59 -3.67
N GLU A 121 25.54 -0.43 -3.21
CA GLU A 121 24.94 -1.22 -2.13
C GLU A 121 23.83 -2.16 -2.64
N SER A 122 24.10 -2.89 -3.72
CA SER A 122 23.07 -3.73 -4.37
C SER A 122 22.52 -4.85 -3.48
N VAL A 123 23.32 -5.33 -2.50
CA VAL A 123 22.91 -6.42 -1.60
C VAL A 123 21.89 -5.93 -0.57
N ALA A 124 22.15 -4.79 0.09
CA ALA A 124 21.26 -4.22 1.09
C ALA A 124 19.89 -3.89 0.49
N TYR A 125 19.85 -3.29 -0.71
CA TYR A 125 18.60 -3.03 -1.41
C TYR A 125 17.84 -4.29 -1.81
N LYS A 126 18.52 -5.35 -2.26
CA LYS A 126 17.88 -6.63 -2.59
C LYS A 126 17.32 -7.31 -1.35
N LEU A 127 18.09 -7.30 -0.25
CA LEU A 127 17.65 -7.87 1.03
C LEU A 127 16.40 -7.15 1.54
N SER A 128 16.43 -5.82 1.58
CA SER A 128 15.28 -5.02 2.00
C SER A 128 14.07 -5.26 1.12
N PHE A 129 14.27 -5.39 -0.19
CA PHE A 129 13.19 -5.70 -1.13
C PHE A 129 12.55 -7.05 -0.83
N GLY A 130 13.34 -8.07 -0.53
CA GLY A 130 12.86 -9.38 -0.11
C GLY A 130 12.10 -9.33 1.23
N VAL A 131 12.66 -8.61 2.22
CA VAL A 131 12.04 -8.47 3.54
C VAL A 131 10.69 -7.76 3.45
N PHE A 132 10.60 -6.62 2.75
CA PHE A 132 9.31 -5.93 2.60
C PHE A 132 8.28 -6.76 1.83
N GLY A 133 8.72 -7.51 0.82
CA GLY A 133 7.83 -8.43 0.08
C GLY A 133 7.27 -9.53 0.97
N THR A 134 8.13 -10.19 1.75
CA THR A 134 7.70 -11.26 2.68
C THR A 134 6.82 -10.73 3.80
N LEU A 135 7.14 -9.59 4.40
CA LEU A 135 6.30 -8.94 5.40
C LEU A 135 4.93 -8.55 4.83
N GLY A 136 4.90 -8.01 3.61
CA GLY A 136 3.66 -7.65 2.94
C GLY A 136 2.78 -8.87 2.64
N MET A 137 3.36 -9.98 2.17
CA MET A 137 2.61 -11.23 1.97
C MET A 137 2.09 -11.83 3.27
N TYR A 138 2.90 -11.78 4.33
CA TYR A 138 2.48 -12.23 5.66
C TYR A 138 1.29 -11.41 6.18
N THR A 139 1.37 -10.09 6.16
CA THR A 139 0.27 -9.22 6.61
C THR A 139 -0.98 -9.38 5.76
N LEU A 140 -0.85 -9.55 4.45
CA LEU A 140 -1.96 -9.82 3.56
C LEU A 140 -2.66 -11.15 3.90
N ALA A 141 -1.89 -12.22 4.11
CA ALA A 141 -2.45 -13.54 4.46
C ALA A 141 -3.20 -13.50 5.79
N ILE A 142 -2.63 -12.87 6.83
CA ILE A 142 -3.28 -12.74 8.13
C ILE A 142 -4.52 -11.84 8.03
N SER A 143 -4.45 -10.72 7.33
CA SER A 143 -5.59 -9.82 7.16
C SER A 143 -6.76 -10.50 6.45
N LEU A 144 -6.49 -11.27 5.41
CA LEU A 144 -7.52 -12.07 4.72
C LEU A 144 -8.12 -13.13 5.65
N TRP A 145 -7.27 -13.84 6.40
CA TRP A 145 -7.75 -14.84 7.34
C TRP A 145 -8.61 -14.24 8.45
N MET A 146 -8.19 -13.13 9.05
CA MET A 146 -8.99 -12.38 10.04
C MET A 146 -10.33 -11.94 9.46
N THR A 147 -10.35 -11.44 8.23
CA THR A 147 -11.58 -11.01 7.56
C THR A 147 -12.54 -12.19 7.35
N ILE A 148 -12.03 -13.32 6.85
CA ILE A 148 -12.85 -14.54 6.63
C ILE A 148 -13.42 -15.04 7.96
N ARG A 149 -12.62 -15.10 9.01
CA ARG A 149 -13.07 -15.52 10.35
C ARG A 149 -14.10 -14.57 10.93
N SER A 150 -13.89 -13.27 10.82
CA SER A 150 -14.86 -12.27 11.28
C SER A 150 -16.21 -12.41 10.55
N LEU A 151 -16.18 -12.64 9.24
CA LEU A 151 -17.41 -12.88 8.47
C LEU A 151 -18.10 -14.19 8.83
N SER A 152 -17.34 -15.28 9.08
CA SER A 152 -17.94 -16.56 9.50
C SER A 152 -18.63 -16.47 10.84
N HIS A 153 -18.04 -15.78 11.83
CA HIS A 153 -18.69 -15.56 13.12
C HIS A 153 -19.98 -14.73 13.02
N LEU A 154 -20.01 -13.73 12.15
CA LEU A 154 -21.23 -12.96 11.88
C LEU A 154 -22.33 -13.81 11.23
N ALA A 155 -21.95 -14.79 10.41
CA ALA A 155 -22.88 -15.70 9.77
C ALA A 155 -23.47 -16.76 10.75
N GLU A 156 -22.69 -17.19 11.76
CA GLU A 156 -23.11 -18.12 12.81
C GLU A 156 -24.14 -17.50 13.79
N ASP A 157 -24.13 -16.19 13.96
CA ASP A 157 -24.97 -15.47 14.94
C ASP A 157 -26.46 -15.38 14.50
N LYS A 158 -26.92 -16.24 13.59
CA LYS A 158 -28.31 -16.45 13.11
C LYS A 158 -29.09 -15.15 12.77
N LYS A 159 -28.42 -14.06 12.52
CA LYS A 159 -29.06 -12.85 12.02
C LYS A 159 -29.43 -13.04 10.56
N SER A 160 -30.55 -12.42 10.15
CA SER A 160 -30.94 -12.41 8.73
C SER A 160 -29.76 -11.92 7.88
N THR A 161 -29.56 -12.52 6.70
CA THR A 161 -28.48 -12.14 5.78
C THR A 161 -28.48 -10.62 5.49
N VAL A 162 -29.68 -10.02 5.51
CA VAL A 162 -29.87 -8.57 5.33
C VAL A 162 -29.32 -7.78 6.52
N ASP A 163 -29.57 -8.24 7.76
CA ASP A 163 -29.09 -7.57 8.98
C ASP A 163 -27.58 -7.68 9.11
N ILE A 164 -26.97 -8.77 8.65
CA ILE A 164 -25.52 -8.95 8.60
C ILE A 164 -24.90 -7.95 7.63
N VAL A 165 -25.45 -7.83 6.43
CA VAL A 165 -24.93 -6.92 5.39
C VAL A 165 -25.14 -5.45 5.77
N LEU A 166 -26.24 -5.12 6.46
CA LEU A 166 -26.57 -3.77 6.91
C LEU A 166 -25.90 -3.39 8.25
N SER A 167 -25.27 -4.33 8.97
CA SER A 167 -24.48 -3.96 10.14
C SER A 167 -23.32 -3.02 9.73
N ASN A 168 -23.14 -1.92 10.43
CA ASN A 168 -22.15 -0.89 10.07
C ASN A 168 -20.73 -1.47 9.82
N THR A 169 -20.31 -2.43 10.61
CA THR A 169 -19.00 -3.06 10.49
C THR A 169 -18.87 -3.88 9.22
N THR A 170 -19.87 -4.72 8.92
CA THR A 170 -19.88 -5.58 7.72
C THR A 170 -20.05 -4.76 6.45
N ALA A 171 -20.92 -3.75 6.48
CA ALA A 171 -21.11 -2.84 5.36
C ALA A 171 -19.82 -2.12 4.99
N VAL A 172 -19.07 -1.62 5.98
CA VAL A 172 -17.76 -0.97 5.77
C VAL A 172 -16.74 -1.96 5.23
N LEU A 173 -16.68 -3.20 5.72
CA LEU A 173 -15.78 -4.23 5.21
C LEU A 173 -16.09 -4.59 3.75
N ILE A 174 -17.36 -4.83 3.43
CA ILE A 174 -17.80 -5.16 2.06
C ILE A 174 -17.53 -3.97 1.13
N ALA A 175 -17.86 -2.75 1.54
CA ALA A 175 -17.62 -1.56 0.74
C ALA A 175 -16.12 -1.32 0.48
N SER A 176 -15.26 -1.53 1.49
CA SER A 176 -13.80 -1.39 1.32
C SER A 176 -13.21 -2.46 0.40
N LEU A 177 -13.65 -3.72 0.52
CA LEU A 177 -13.26 -4.80 -0.38
C LEU A 177 -13.75 -4.56 -1.81
N ALA A 178 -15.01 -4.13 -1.97
CA ALA A 178 -15.58 -3.79 -3.27
C ALA A 178 -14.87 -2.59 -3.91
N ALA A 179 -14.53 -1.56 -3.16
CA ALA A 179 -13.76 -0.43 -3.65
C ALA A 179 -12.34 -0.84 -4.05
N MET A 180 -11.67 -1.67 -3.25
CA MET A 180 -10.29 -2.06 -3.49
C MET A 180 -10.16 -3.03 -4.68
N TYR A 181 -10.96 -4.10 -4.71
CA TYR A 181 -10.86 -5.13 -5.74
C TYR A 181 -11.83 -4.94 -6.90
N GLY A 182 -13.02 -4.40 -6.62
CA GLY A 182 -14.05 -4.18 -7.61
C GLY A 182 -13.67 -3.18 -8.68
N LEU A 183 -12.98 -2.11 -8.33
CA LEU A 183 -12.49 -1.12 -9.31
C LEU A 183 -11.44 -1.72 -10.24
N TYR A 184 -10.52 -2.55 -9.73
CA TYR A 184 -9.53 -3.25 -10.57
C TYR A 184 -10.20 -4.28 -11.47
N LEU A 185 -11.18 -5.03 -10.94
CA LEU A 185 -11.96 -5.99 -11.73
C LEU A 185 -12.75 -5.27 -12.83
N LEU A 186 -13.40 -4.16 -12.51
CA LEU A 186 -14.16 -3.37 -13.47
C LEU A 186 -13.24 -2.81 -14.58
N ALA A 187 -12.07 -2.29 -14.21
CA ALA A 187 -11.09 -1.83 -15.18
C ALA A 187 -10.62 -2.97 -16.09
N SER A 188 -10.33 -4.14 -15.53
CA SER A 188 -9.90 -5.34 -16.25
C SER A 188 -10.97 -5.85 -17.22
N LEU A 189 -12.25 -5.81 -16.80
CA LEU A 189 -13.40 -6.16 -17.66
C LEU A 189 -13.57 -5.17 -18.80
N LEU A 190 -13.38 -3.87 -18.54
CA LEU A 190 -13.45 -2.84 -19.59
C LEU A 190 -12.33 -3.00 -20.63
N TYR A 191 -11.15 -3.51 -20.23
CA TYR A 191 -10.06 -3.85 -21.13
C TYR A 191 -10.21 -5.21 -21.81
N MET A 192 -11.29 -5.97 -21.54
CA MET A 192 -11.56 -7.30 -22.08
C MET A 192 -10.49 -8.36 -21.74
N ASP A 193 -9.70 -8.13 -20.68
CA ASP A 193 -8.66 -9.07 -20.23
C ASP A 193 -8.70 -9.26 -18.70
N PRO A 194 -9.77 -9.87 -18.14
CA PRO A 194 -9.88 -10.12 -16.70
C PRO A 194 -8.88 -11.17 -16.20
N TRP A 195 -8.39 -12.05 -17.08
CA TRP A 195 -7.47 -13.13 -16.70
C TRP A 195 -6.10 -12.62 -16.28
N HIS A 196 -5.65 -11.55 -16.90
CA HIS A 196 -4.36 -10.92 -16.57
C HIS A 196 -4.30 -10.45 -15.11
N MET A 197 -5.41 -10.01 -14.54
CA MET A 197 -5.49 -9.62 -13.14
C MET A 197 -5.14 -10.78 -12.19
N PHE A 198 -5.69 -11.99 -12.44
CA PHE A 198 -5.45 -13.15 -11.57
C PHE A 198 -4.03 -13.71 -11.72
N THR A 199 -3.48 -13.74 -12.93
CA THR A 199 -2.13 -14.25 -13.18
C THR A 199 -1.04 -13.34 -12.61
N SER A 200 -1.25 -12.03 -12.61
CA SER A 200 -0.28 -11.04 -12.13
C SER A 200 -0.46 -10.63 -10.67
N ALA A 201 -1.60 -10.93 -10.06
CA ALA A 201 -1.91 -10.54 -8.69
C ALA A 201 -0.87 -11.01 -7.65
N PRO A 202 -0.41 -12.27 -7.62
CA PRO A 202 0.57 -12.71 -6.62
C PRO A 202 1.89 -11.94 -6.72
N GLN A 203 2.34 -11.67 -7.95
CA GLN A 203 3.55 -10.90 -8.20
C GLN A 203 3.39 -9.45 -7.76
N TYR A 204 2.24 -8.85 -8.04
CA TYR A 204 1.92 -7.50 -7.63
C TYR A 204 1.89 -7.36 -6.10
N PHE A 205 1.19 -8.26 -5.40
CA PHE A 205 1.08 -8.23 -3.95
C PHE A 205 2.43 -8.43 -3.24
N PHE A 206 3.31 -9.25 -3.80
CA PHE A 206 4.67 -9.40 -3.28
C PHE A 206 5.54 -8.17 -3.54
N MET A 207 5.40 -7.55 -4.72
CA MET A 207 6.27 -6.44 -5.13
C MET A 207 5.79 -5.08 -4.61
N ALA A 208 4.49 -4.88 -4.39
CA ALA A 208 3.93 -3.57 -4.02
C ALA A 208 4.49 -3.02 -2.69
N PRO A 209 4.59 -3.78 -1.58
CA PRO A 209 5.19 -3.29 -0.35
C PRO A 209 6.65 -2.90 -0.51
N SER A 210 7.41 -3.68 -1.28
CA SER A 210 8.80 -3.42 -1.58
C SER A 210 8.96 -2.18 -2.46
N PHE A 211 8.07 -2.00 -3.43
CA PHE A 211 8.06 -0.81 -4.28
C PHE A 211 7.82 0.45 -3.46
N VAL A 212 6.80 0.45 -2.59
CA VAL A 212 6.46 1.58 -1.73
C VAL A 212 7.60 1.93 -0.78
N ASN A 213 8.14 0.96 -0.06
CA ASN A 213 9.10 1.21 1.01
C ASN A 213 10.55 1.41 0.52
N VAL A 214 10.90 0.97 -0.68
CA VAL A 214 12.26 1.15 -1.22
C VAL A 214 12.30 2.28 -2.24
N ILE A 215 11.40 2.26 -3.23
CA ILE A 215 11.50 3.18 -4.37
C ILE A 215 10.95 4.57 -4.02
N ASN A 216 9.86 4.66 -3.25
CA ASN A 216 9.35 5.96 -2.82
C ASN A 216 10.30 6.64 -1.84
N VAL A 217 10.88 5.90 -0.88
CA VAL A 217 11.88 6.46 0.04
C VAL A 217 13.06 7.03 -0.74
N TYR A 218 13.56 6.27 -1.73
CA TYR A 218 14.61 6.78 -2.60
C TYR A 218 14.20 8.05 -3.36
N ALA A 219 12.97 8.11 -3.87
CA ALA A 219 12.46 9.28 -4.58
C ALA A 219 12.38 10.52 -3.67
N PHE A 220 11.93 10.35 -2.42
CA PHE A 220 11.83 11.45 -1.45
C PHE A 220 13.19 12.01 -1.01
N CYS A 221 14.21 11.16 -0.90
CA CYS A 221 15.53 11.58 -0.47
C CYS A 221 16.40 12.19 -1.59
N ASN A 222 16.05 12.02 -2.86
CA ASN A 222 16.86 12.43 -4.00
C ASN A 222 16.12 13.41 -4.93
N LEU A 223 15.54 14.45 -4.37
CA LEU A 223 14.93 15.58 -5.08
C LEU A 223 16.02 16.59 -5.49
N HIS A 224 16.80 16.27 -6.50
CA HIS A 224 17.82 17.18 -7.06
C HIS A 224 17.40 17.66 -8.44
#